data_342eaf61ad073f2b59075fa9b47f770a
#
_entry.id   342eaf61ad073f2b59075fa9b47f770a
#
_cell.length_a   1.000
_cell.length_b   1.000
_cell.length_c   1.000
_cell.angle_alpha   90.00
_cell.angle_beta   90.00
_cell.angle_gamma   90.00
#
_symmetry.space_group_name_H-M   'P 1'
#
loop_
_entity.id
_entity.type
_entity.pdbx_description
1 polymer ?
#
loop_
_entity_poly.entity_id
_entity_poly.type
_entity_poly.pdbx_seq_one_letter_code
_entity_poly.pdbx_strand_id
1 'polypeptide(L)'
;MNSITDKLGCISDGELEIYCLIPTLMVQAEHDVAIQDTDRLEGRAALVNNVKAAVALAGAVRSTLGPRGLDKMLVDADGGSLVTNDGVTVIETAKVEHPTARLLISASSSQDKSARDGTTSTVVLTAELLQNSLELVRMGIHPSTIISGYIQAEREAISELERISRRANYPDEVKSVISTTLAGKVSTSLASHITDIALEAAGILSEEEGGDDLERLRVKRLEVGGGLSTDSSLVNGLMIAKSRVDMGTPEASGGGTIAIIDGGLENAKLEMEAEIEVSSPGVLRGFHERALAKLKKSVDHLSSLGVDLLIVRDGISEEAISMLSDSGITTYRRFERGDLEILSRITGARIIRDPARASGEDLGVFTSRKEESIAGVTHTTIKGSEMGALTVVFRGTSPQIREESMRSFD
;
A
#
# COMPACT_ATOMS: atom_id res chain seq x y z
N MET A 1 -8.73 28.56 -31.80
CA MET A 1 -9.45 27.28 -31.67
C MET A 1 -9.44 26.62 -33.02
N ASN A 2 -9.09 25.38 -33.12
CA ASN A 2 -8.79 24.54 -34.28
C ASN A 2 -7.35 24.65 -34.82
N SER A 3 -6.46 23.79 -34.32
CA SER A 3 -5.34 23.28 -35.13
C SER A 3 -4.36 22.37 -34.30
N ILE A 4 -4.81 21.68 -33.28
CA ILE A 4 -3.93 20.76 -32.52
C ILE A 4 -4.36 19.28 -32.66
N THR A 5 -5.51 18.99 -33.23
CA THR A 5 -6.06 17.63 -33.33
C THR A 5 -5.72 16.85 -34.60
N ASP A 6 -5.02 17.44 -35.57
CA ASP A 6 -4.79 16.79 -36.87
C ASP A 6 -3.38 16.20 -37.10
N LYS A 7 -2.59 16.02 -36.05
CA LYS A 7 -1.25 15.38 -36.17
C LYS A 7 -1.01 14.18 -35.24
N LEU A 8 -2.06 13.62 -34.66
CA LEU A 8 -2.00 12.34 -33.98
C LEU A 8 -2.63 11.27 -34.87
N GLY A 9 -1.82 10.77 -35.81
CA GLY A 9 -2.18 9.58 -36.57
C GLY A 9 -2.34 8.40 -35.61
N CYS A 10 -3.54 7.84 -35.61
CA CYS A 10 -3.88 6.60 -34.92
C CYS A 10 -2.94 5.48 -35.33
N ILE A 11 -2.20 4.93 -34.42
CA ILE A 11 -1.68 3.56 -34.50
C ILE A 11 -2.27 2.84 -33.29
N SER A 12 -3.23 2.00 -33.57
CA SER A 12 -3.70 0.95 -32.70
C SER A 12 -2.60 -0.10 -32.63
N ASP A 13 -1.99 -0.25 -31.50
CA ASP A 13 -1.41 -1.44 -30.88
C ASP A 13 -0.45 -0.99 -29.79
N GLY A 14 -0.77 -1.35 -28.57
CA GLY A 14 -0.31 -0.77 -27.34
C GLY A 14 1.12 -1.10 -26.92
N GLU A 15 2.13 -0.59 -27.59
CA GLU A 15 3.51 -0.75 -27.10
C GLU A 15 4.49 0.26 -27.70
N LEU A 16 4.30 1.58 -27.67
CA LEU A 16 5.41 2.48 -28.10
C LEU A 16 5.25 3.98 -27.78
N GLU A 17 4.50 4.38 -26.78
CA GLU A 17 4.28 5.83 -26.56
C GLU A 17 5.28 6.55 -25.63
N ILE A 18 6.21 5.85 -24.98
CA ILE A 18 7.12 6.51 -24.01
C ILE A 18 8.36 7.10 -24.67
N TYR A 19 8.74 6.67 -25.87
CA TYR A 19 10.00 7.07 -26.50
C TYR A 19 9.94 8.31 -27.39
N CYS A 20 8.77 8.79 -27.76
CA CYS A 20 8.63 10.00 -28.62
C CYS A 20 8.59 11.34 -27.86
N LEU A 21 8.42 11.33 -26.54
CA LEU A 21 8.28 12.57 -25.75
C LEU A 21 9.62 13.17 -25.28
N ILE A 22 10.70 12.40 -25.27
CA ILE A 22 11.99 12.88 -24.75
C ILE A 22 12.70 13.85 -25.72
N PRO A 23 12.71 13.66 -27.06
CA PRO A 23 13.32 14.64 -27.96
C PRO A 23 12.54 15.94 -28.14
N THR A 24 11.21 15.89 -28.03
CA THR A 24 10.37 17.08 -28.27
C THR A 24 10.35 18.04 -27.08
N LEU A 25 10.54 17.55 -25.88
CA LEU A 25 10.67 18.38 -24.67
C LEU A 25 12.02 19.09 -24.56
N MET A 26 13.05 18.61 -25.26
CA MET A 26 14.37 19.26 -25.29
C MET A 26 14.51 20.40 -26.31
N VAL A 27 13.59 20.55 -27.26
CA VAL A 27 13.68 21.56 -28.33
C VAL A 27 12.87 22.84 -28.05
N GLN A 28 12.01 22.87 -27.04
CA GLN A 28 11.21 24.04 -26.71
C GLN A 28 11.67 24.85 -25.47
N ALA A 29 12.86 24.64 -25.00
CA ALA A 29 13.45 25.42 -23.90
C ALA A 29 14.24 26.66 -24.33
N GLU A 30 13.98 27.21 -25.53
CA GLU A 30 14.56 28.47 -25.99
C GLU A 30 13.64 29.69 -25.75
N HIS A 31 12.86 29.70 -24.69
CA HIS A 31 12.24 30.94 -24.24
C HIS A 31 12.64 31.23 -22.80
N ASP A 32 13.44 32.29 -22.67
CA ASP A 32 13.81 33.02 -21.46
C ASP A 32 12.74 32.97 -20.33
N VAL A 33 12.77 31.93 -19.53
CA VAL A 33 12.38 32.04 -18.15
C VAL A 33 13.70 32.06 -17.38
N ALA A 34 14.16 33.25 -17.04
CA ALA A 34 15.26 33.47 -16.12
C ALA A 34 14.89 32.83 -14.78
N ILE A 35 15.18 31.56 -14.60
CA ILE A 35 15.21 30.90 -13.30
C ILE A 35 16.49 31.41 -12.62
N GLN A 36 16.35 32.41 -11.78
CA GLN A 36 17.40 32.89 -10.93
C GLN A 36 17.86 31.73 -10.04
N ASP A 37 19.20 31.54 -9.94
CA ASP A 37 19.88 30.56 -9.09
C ASP A 37 19.88 29.08 -9.53
N THR A 38 20.05 28.78 -10.80
CA THR A 38 20.37 27.40 -11.23
C THR A 38 21.71 27.36 -11.94
N ASP A 39 22.63 26.54 -11.43
CA ASP A 39 23.89 26.18 -12.11
C ASP A 39 23.56 25.44 -13.41
N ARG A 40 23.82 26.07 -14.55
CA ARG A 40 23.57 25.49 -15.88
C ARG A 40 24.83 24.79 -16.39
N LEU A 41 24.76 23.48 -16.55
CA LEU A 41 25.80 22.67 -17.19
C LEU A 41 25.33 22.26 -18.59
N GLU A 42 26.21 22.38 -19.59
CA GLU A 42 25.88 22.08 -20.98
C GLU A 42 26.82 21.03 -21.58
N GLY A 43 26.32 20.31 -22.59
CA GLY A 43 27.10 19.40 -23.41
C GLY A 43 27.78 18.28 -22.62
N ARG A 44 29.07 18.10 -22.86
CA ARG A 44 29.86 17.01 -22.26
C ARG A 44 30.00 17.12 -20.73
N ALA A 45 30.02 18.36 -20.20
CA ALA A 45 30.10 18.58 -18.74
C ALA A 45 28.84 18.10 -18.03
N ALA A 46 27.67 18.37 -18.60
CA ALA A 46 26.39 17.87 -18.08
C ALA A 46 26.34 16.34 -18.08
N LEU A 47 26.77 15.70 -19.20
CA LEU A 47 26.82 14.25 -19.29
C LEU A 47 27.69 13.64 -18.19
N VAL A 48 28.90 14.16 -18.00
CA VAL A 48 29.82 13.68 -16.95
C VAL A 48 29.23 13.86 -15.56
N ASN A 49 28.58 15.00 -15.30
CA ASN A 49 27.95 15.27 -14.00
C ASN A 49 26.79 14.32 -13.73
N ASN A 50 25.94 14.07 -14.71
CA ASN A 50 24.83 13.13 -14.61
C ASN A 50 25.31 11.71 -14.29
N VAL A 51 26.33 11.23 -15.00
CA VAL A 51 26.92 9.90 -14.74
C VAL A 51 27.54 9.83 -13.34
N LYS A 52 28.27 10.87 -12.91
CA LYS A 52 28.84 10.92 -11.56
C LYS A 52 27.77 10.85 -10.46
N ALA A 53 26.65 11.55 -10.63
CA ALA A 53 25.54 11.51 -9.68
C ALA A 53 24.92 10.10 -9.60
N ALA A 54 24.73 9.43 -10.74
CA ALA A 54 24.24 8.06 -10.79
C ALA A 54 25.18 7.08 -10.08
N VAL A 55 26.48 7.17 -10.37
CA VAL A 55 27.53 6.32 -9.76
C VAL A 55 27.65 6.57 -8.26
N ALA A 56 27.55 7.82 -7.82
CA ALA A 56 27.58 8.17 -6.39
C ALA A 56 26.39 7.56 -5.66
N LEU A 57 25.16 7.66 -6.22
CA LEU A 57 23.98 7.04 -5.65
C LEU A 57 24.11 5.52 -5.57
N ALA A 58 24.55 4.87 -6.65
CA ALA A 58 24.79 3.43 -6.66
C ALA A 58 25.85 3.01 -5.64
N GLY A 59 26.91 3.82 -5.45
CA GLY A 59 27.94 3.60 -4.44
C GLY A 59 27.38 3.57 -3.02
N ALA A 60 26.35 4.36 -2.73
CA ALA A 60 25.69 4.37 -1.42
C ALA A 60 24.97 3.04 -1.10
N VAL A 61 24.41 2.37 -2.11
CA VAL A 61 23.62 1.13 -1.91
C VAL A 61 24.33 -0.14 -2.34
N ARG A 62 25.44 -0.06 -3.07
CA ARG A 62 26.16 -1.23 -3.60
C ARG A 62 26.54 -2.25 -2.51
N SER A 63 26.88 -1.78 -1.32
CA SER A 63 27.30 -2.64 -0.22
C SER A 63 26.14 -3.40 0.44
N THR A 64 24.90 -3.06 0.14
CA THR A 64 23.71 -3.79 0.63
C THR A 64 23.32 -4.95 -0.29
N LEU A 65 23.94 -5.07 -1.49
CA LEU A 65 23.58 -6.06 -2.49
C LEU A 65 24.05 -7.46 -2.13
N GLY A 66 23.13 -8.41 -2.27
CA GLY A 66 23.41 -9.85 -2.20
C GLY A 66 23.39 -10.43 -0.77
N PRO A 67 23.63 -11.76 -0.65
CA PRO A 67 23.45 -12.50 0.61
C PRO A 67 24.48 -12.15 1.69
N ARG A 68 25.51 -11.38 1.37
CA ARG A 68 26.49 -10.79 2.28
C ARG A 68 26.40 -9.27 2.32
N GLY A 69 25.24 -8.74 1.95
CA GLY A 69 24.96 -7.30 2.02
C GLY A 69 25.11 -6.79 3.46
N LEU A 70 25.59 -5.55 3.57
CA LEU A 70 25.77 -4.86 4.84
C LEU A 70 24.60 -3.90 5.07
N ASP A 71 24.10 -3.86 6.29
CA ASP A 71 23.10 -2.89 6.68
C ASP A 71 23.66 -1.47 6.64
N LYS A 72 22.80 -0.51 6.34
CA LYS A 72 23.07 0.93 6.41
C LYS A 72 22.36 1.52 7.61
N MET A 73 23.08 2.32 8.38
CA MET A 73 22.48 3.16 9.40
C MET A 73 22.28 4.56 8.83
N LEU A 74 21.04 4.98 8.77
CA LEU A 74 20.63 6.34 8.38
C LEU A 74 20.29 7.09 9.66
N VAL A 75 20.87 8.29 9.81
CA VAL A 75 20.60 9.17 10.97
C VAL A 75 19.99 10.45 10.42
N ASP A 76 18.81 10.80 10.90
CA ASP A 76 18.13 12.05 10.54
C ASP A 76 18.67 13.26 11.35
N ALA A 77 18.20 14.45 11.00
CA ALA A 77 18.61 15.69 11.65
C ALA A 77 18.17 15.78 13.13
N ASP A 78 17.14 15.02 13.50
CA ASP A 78 16.54 15.01 14.84
C ASP A 78 17.15 13.90 15.73
N GLY A 79 18.13 13.16 15.20
CA GLY A 79 18.82 12.07 15.91
C GLY A 79 18.10 10.72 15.84
N GLY A 80 17.01 10.60 15.08
CA GLY A 80 16.39 9.33 14.74
C GLY A 80 17.34 8.46 13.92
N SER A 81 17.36 7.16 14.17
CA SER A 81 18.22 6.22 13.43
C SER A 81 17.39 5.10 12.83
N LEU A 82 17.60 4.85 11.54
CA LEU A 82 17.03 3.75 10.78
C LEU A 82 18.16 2.83 10.32
N VAL A 83 18.06 1.53 10.62
CA VAL A 83 19.01 0.53 10.14
C VAL A 83 18.27 -0.37 9.15
N THR A 84 18.78 -0.42 7.92
CA THR A 84 18.18 -1.22 6.85
C THR A 84 19.23 -1.67 5.83
N ASN A 85 19.01 -2.78 5.16
CA ASN A 85 19.78 -3.15 3.97
C ASN A 85 18.96 -3.00 2.67
N ASP A 86 17.73 -2.55 2.76
CA ASP A 86 16.90 -2.29 1.59
C ASP A 86 17.36 -1.05 0.84
N GLY A 87 17.75 -1.25 -0.43
CA GLY A 87 18.31 -0.19 -1.27
C GLY A 87 17.34 0.95 -1.53
N VAL A 88 16.03 0.67 -1.71
CA VAL A 88 15.02 1.72 -1.92
C VAL A 88 14.89 2.60 -0.69
N THR A 89 14.73 2.01 0.48
CA THR A 89 14.64 2.74 1.74
C THR A 89 15.84 3.65 1.95
N VAL A 90 17.06 3.15 1.64
CA VAL A 90 18.29 3.95 1.76
C VAL A 90 18.27 5.17 0.86
N ILE A 91 17.90 5.01 -0.42
CA ILE A 91 17.94 6.10 -1.38
C ILE A 91 16.74 7.05 -1.30
N GLU A 92 15.59 6.60 -0.88
CA GLU A 92 14.40 7.45 -0.67
C GLU A 92 14.55 8.33 0.57
N THR A 93 15.14 7.80 1.64
CA THR A 93 15.44 8.58 2.85
C THR A 93 16.53 9.62 2.61
N ALA A 94 17.43 9.37 1.65
CA ALA A 94 18.48 10.32 1.28
C ALA A 94 17.87 11.55 0.59
N LYS A 95 18.15 12.74 1.11
CA LYS A 95 17.73 14.01 0.51
C LYS A 95 18.59 14.31 -0.73
N VAL A 96 18.18 13.76 -1.87
CA VAL A 96 18.92 13.90 -3.13
C VAL A 96 18.28 14.98 -4.00
N GLU A 97 19.08 16.00 -4.37
CA GLU A 97 18.62 17.12 -5.20
C GLU A 97 18.89 16.90 -6.72
N HIS A 98 19.92 16.13 -7.05
CA HIS A 98 20.35 15.95 -8.43
C HIS A 98 19.29 15.25 -9.30
N PRO A 99 18.89 15.84 -10.46
CA PRO A 99 17.81 15.28 -11.29
C PRO A 99 18.01 13.83 -11.73
N THR A 100 19.22 13.47 -12.17
CA THR A 100 19.56 12.10 -12.59
C THR A 100 19.42 11.10 -11.43
N ALA A 101 19.85 11.48 -10.24
CA ALA A 101 19.71 10.61 -9.09
C ALA A 101 18.22 10.43 -8.69
N ARG A 102 17.42 11.47 -8.82
CA ARG A 102 15.94 11.36 -8.64
C ARG A 102 15.30 10.42 -9.65
N LEU A 103 15.75 10.42 -10.91
CA LEU A 103 15.29 9.46 -11.91
C LEU A 103 15.63 8.01 -11.53
N LEU A 104 16.85 7.77 -11.01
CA LEU A 104 17.23 6.44 -10.54
C LEU A 104 16.42 6.00 -9.33
N ILE A 105 16.15 6.90 -8.39
CA ILE A 105 15.28 6.63 -7.24
C ILE A 105 13.88 6.25 -7.74
N SER A 106 13.31 7.02 -8.67
CA SER A 106 11.99 6.71 -9.24
C SER A 106 11.97 5.36 -9.95
N ALA A 107 13.02 4.99 -10.68
CA ALA A 107 13.14 3.69 -11.34
C ALA A 107 13.22 2.54 -10.32
N SER A 108 13.99 2.73 -9.22
CA SER A 108 14.08 1.76 -8.13
C SER A 108 12.75 1.60 -7.39
N SER A 109 12.05 2.70 -7.09
CA SER A 109 10.72 2.67 -6.47
C SER A 109 9.67 2.03 -7.38
N SER A 110 9.79 2.19 -8.70
CA SER A 110 8.93 1.50 -9.67
C SER A 110 9.18 0.00 -9.67
N GLN A 111 10.46 -0.42 -9.62
CA GLN A 111 10.85 -1.83 -9.48
C GLN A 111 10.30 -2.42 -8.17
N ASP A 112 10.40 -1.67 -7.06
CA ASP A 112 9.83 -2.08 -5.79
C ASP A 112 8.31 -2.31 -5.87
N LYS A 113 7.58 -1.39 -6.48
CA LYS A 113 6.12 -1.50 -6.64
C LYS A 113 5.71 -2.69 -7.50
N SER A 114 6.49 -3.04 -8.52
CA SER A 114 6.15 -4.12 -9.46
C SER A 114 6.57 -5.50 -8.97
N ALA A 115 7.78 -5.64 -8.41
CA ALA A 115 8.39 -6.94 -8.13
C ALA A 115 8.82 -7.13 -6.67
N ARG A 116 8.85 -6.09 -5.86
CA ARG A 116 9.33 -6.10 -4.46
C ARG A 116 10.75 -6.64 -4.26
N ASP A 117 11.48 -6.82 -5.35
CA ASP A 117 12.87 -7.28 -5.34
C ASP A 117 13.65 -6.68 -6.50
N GLY A 118 14.99 -6.79 -6.44
CA GLY A 118 15.88 -6.27 -7.48
C GLY A 118 16.09 -4.76 -7.47
N THR A 119 15.63 -4.04 -6.48
CA THR A 119 15.70 -2.58 -6.35
C THR A 119 17.13 -2.07 -6.36
N THR A 120 18.00 -2.63 -5.51
CA THR A 120 19.44 -2.31 -5.49
C THR A 120 20.13 -2.71 -6.79
N SER A 121 19.75 -3.86 -7.37
CA SER A 121 20.30 -4.34 -8.65
C SER A 121 20.00 -3.37 -9.79
N THR A 122 18.79 -2.82 -9.85
CA THR A 122 18.37 -1.82 -10.83
C THR A 122 19.24 -0.57 -10.78
N VAL A 123 19.49 -0.04 -9.58
CA VAL A 123 20.34 1.17 -9.40
C VAL A 123 21.78 0.88 -9.80
N VAL A 124 22.34 -0.24 -9.32
CA VAL A 124 23.74 -0.60 -9.58
C VAL A 124 23.96 -0.89 -11.05
N LEU A 125 23.09 -1.67 -11.70
CA LEU A 125 23.18 -1.98 -13.13
C LEU A 125 23.10 -0.72 -13.99
N THR A 126 22.14 0.16 -13.70
CA THR A 126 21.99 1.41 -14.44
C THR A 126 23.22 2.29 -14.32
N ALA A 127 23.79 2.43 -13.11
CA ALA A 127 25.00 3.20 -12.90
C ALA A 127 26.21 2.62 -13.65
N GLU A 128 26.36 1.29 -13.68
CA GLU A 128 27.43 0.62 -14.45
C GLU A 128 27.27 0.83 -15.96
N LEU A 129 26.05 0.72 -16.49
CA LEU A 129 25.76 0.99 -17.90
C LEU A 129 26.09 2.46 -18.26
N LEU A 130 25.71 3.41 -17.41
CA LEU A 130 26.01 4.82 -17.59
C LEU A 130 27.53 5.10 -17.52
N GLN A 131 28.23 4.49 -16.58
CA GLN A 131 29.68 4.63 -16.45
C GLN A 131 30.41 4.12 -17.70
N ASN A 132 30.05 2.94 -18.19
CA ASN A 132 30.61 2.35 -19.41
C ASN A 132 30.23 3.17 -20.65
N SER A 133 29.01 3.73 -20.71
CA SER A 133 28.62 4.60 -21.82
C SER A 133 29.48 5.87 -21.90
N LEU A 134 29.91 6.41 -20.77
CA LEU A 134 30.77 7.58 -20.70
C LEU A 134 32.14 7.30 -21.34
N GLU A 135 32.67 6.10 -21.17
CA GLU A 135 33.92 5.68 -21.81
C GLU A 135 33.75 5.57 -23.32
N LEU A 136 32.65 5.00 -23.82
CA LEU A 136 32.34 4.92 -25.24
C LEU A 136 32.18 6.31 -25.88
N VAL A 137 31.55 7.25 -25.18
CA VAL A 137 31.45 8.65 -25.63
C VAL A 137 32.84 9.32 -25.68
N ARG A 138 33.74 9.01 -24.74
CA ARG A 138 35.13 9.50 -24.77
C ARG A 138 35.90 8.97 -25.97
N MET A 139 35.60 7.75 -26.42
CA MET A 139 36.17 7.14 -27.65
C MET A 139 35.55 7.71 -28.92
N GLY A 140 34.57 8.61 -28.85
CA GLY A 140 33.96 9.28 -30.00
C GLY A 140 32.67 8.61 -30.51
N ILE A 141 32.13 7.62 -29.80
CA ILE A 141 30.87 6.99 -30.19
C ILE A 141 29.73 7.92 -29.80
N HIS A 142 28.80 8.16 -30.72
CA HIS A 142 27.67 9.04 -30.48
C HIS A 142 26.68 8.41 -29.49
N PRO A 143 26.12 9.16 -28.53
CA PRO A 143 25.17 8.64 -27.53
C PRO A 143 23.97 7.87 -28.11
N SER A 144 23.40 8.31 -29.25
CA SER A 144 22.30 7.61 -29.90
C SER A 144 22.66 6.19 -30.35
N THR A 145 23.92 5.98 -30.80
CA THR A 145 24.41 4.65 -31.17
C THR A 145 24.52 3.74 -29.98
N ILE A 146 24.96 4.28 -28.82
CA ILE A 146 25.05 3.54 -27.57
C ILE A 146 23.65 3.15 -27.09
N ILE A 147 22.69 4.07 -27.16
CA ILE A 147 21.28 3.82 -26.79
C ILE A 147 20.70 2.71 -27.67
N SER A 148 20.89 2.77 -28.98
CA SER A 148 20.43 1.72 -29.89
C SER A 148 21.05 0.36 -29.59
N GLY A 149 22.32 0.33 -29.17
CA GLY A 149 22.98 -0.89 -28.71
C GLY A 149 22.40 -1.44 -27.43
N TYR A 150 22.07 -0.58 -26.47
CA TYR A 150 21.43 -1.00 -25.23
C TYR A 150 20.01 -1.54 -25.45
N ILE A 151 19.21 -0.92 -26.31
CA ILE A 151 17.86 -1.41 -26.66
C ILE A 151 17.95 -2.80 -27.33
N GLN A 152 18.94 -3.01 -28.20
CA GLN A 152 19.13 -4.33 -28.78
C GLN A 152 19.57 -5.36 -27.73
N ALA A 153 20.52 -4.99 -26.86
CA ALA A 153 21.01 -5.87 -25.80
C ALA A 153 19.90 -6.24 -24.79
N GLU A 154 19.00 -5.31 -24.47
CA GLU A 154 17.81 -5.56 -23.63
C GLU A 154 16.92 -6.66 -24.24
N ARG A 155 16.57 -6.54 -25.52
CA ARG A 155 15.73 -7.54 -26.21
C ARG A 155 16.37 -8.92 -26.21
N GLU A 156 17.66 -9.00 -26.50
CA GLU A 156 18.42 -10.26 -26.49
C GLU A 156 18.47 -10.84 -25.06
N ALA A 157 18.70 -10.00 -24.05
CA ALA A 157 18.75 -10.43 -22.66
C ALA A 157 17.39 -10.98 -22.17
N ILE A 158 16.29 -10.31 -22.51
CA ILE A 158 14.92 -10.76 -22.17
C ILE A 158 14.65 -12.11 -22.84
N SER A 159 14.92 -12.23 -24.14
CA SER A 159 14.73 -13.48 -24.89
C SER A 159 15.55 -14.64 -24.30
N GLU A 160 16.80 -14.35 -23.90
CA GLU A 160 17.65 -15.35 -23.26
C GLU A 160 17.15 -15.74 -21.86
N LEU A 161 16.69 -14.78 -21.06
CA LEU A 161 16.08 -15.05 -19.76
C LEU A 161 14.84 -15.94 -19.89
N GLU A 162 13.97 -15.66 -20.85
CA GLU A 162 12.80 -16.51 -21.14
C GLU A 162 13.22 -17.93 -21.53
N ARG A 163 14.26 -18.06 -22.37
CA ARG A 163 14.76 -19.34 -22.82
C ARG A 163 15.34 -20.21 -21.70
N ILE A 164 16.05 -19.61 -20.75
CA ILE A 164 16.71 -20.33 -19.65
C ILE A 164 15.81 -20.48 -18.43
N SER A 165 14.72 -19.68 -18.32
CA SER A 165 13.80 -19.77 -17.20
C SER A 165 12.96 -21.05 -17.27
N ARG A 166 12.58 -21.55 -16.12
CA ARG A 166 11.66 -22.68 -15.97
C ARG A 166 10.64 -22.39 -14.89
N ARG A 167 9.46 -22.98 -14.97
CA ARG A 167 8.48 -22.89 -13.89
C ARG A 167 9.00 -23.62 -12.67
N ALA A 168 8.86 -22.99 -11.50
CA ALA A 168 9.16 -23.60 -10.23
C ALA A 168 8.03 -24.55 -9.81
N ASN A 169 8.39 -25.70 -9.21
CA ASN A 169 7.42 -26.61 -8.63
C ASN A 169 6.99 -26.11 -7.25
N TYR A 170 5.68 -25.95 -7.08
CA TYR A 170 5.09 -25.56 -5.79
C TYR A 170 4.95 -26.78 -4.88
N PRO A 171 5.21 -26.69 -3.56
CA PRO A 171 5.72 -25.51 -2.83
C PRO A 171 7.25 -25.46 -2.69
N ASP A 172 7.98 -26.56 -2.89
CA ASP A 172 9.38 -26.69 -2.45
C ASP A 172 10.36 -25.80 -3.21
N GLU A 173 10.23 -25.73 -4.55
CA GLU A 173 11.12 -24.88 -5.33
C GLU A 173 10.78 -23.39 -5.12
N VAL A 174 9.50 -23.05 -4.96
CA VAL A 174 9.08 -21.69 -4.64
C VAL A 174 9.64 -21.27 -3.29
N LYS A 175 9.59 -22.15 -2.28
CA LYS A 175 10.22 -21.91 -0.97
C LYS A 175 11.72 -21.65 -1.08
N SER A 176 12.41 -22.36 -1.96
CA SER A 176 13.83 -22.17 -2.21
C SER A 176 14.14 -20.81 -2.86
N VAL A 177 13.28 -20.37 -3.79
CA VAL A 177 13.39 -19.05 -4.43
C VAL A 177 13.20 -17.93 -3.40
N ILE A 178 12.13 -18.01 -2.59
CA ILE A 178 11.85 -17.04 -1.51
C ILE A 178 13.03 -16.99 -0.52
N SER A 179 13.55 -18.16 -0.10
CA SER A 179 14.71 -18.22 0.80
C SER A 179 15.94 -17.54 0.21
N THR A 180 16.13 -17.61 -1.12
CA THR A 180 17.23 -16.92 -1.81
C THR A 180 17.03 -15.41 -1.79
N THR A 181 15.82 -14.94 -2.03
CA THR A 181 15.45 -13.50 -1.99
C THR A 181 15.65 -12.90 -0.59
N LEU A 182 15.30 -13.64 0.45
CA LEU A 182 15.42 -13.20 1.85
C LEU A 182 16.82 -13.40 2.44
N ALA A 183 17.73 -14.11 1.73
CA ALA A 183 19.07 -14.39 2.22
C ALA A 183 19.87 -13.11 2.46
N GLY A 184 20.29 -12.91 3.71
CA GLY A 184 21.05 -11.73 4.14
C GLY A 184 20.20 -10.49 4.47
N LYS A 185 18.89 -10.53 4.25
CA LYS A 185 17.98 -9.43 4.62
C LYS A 185 17.48 -9.56 6.05
N VAL A 186 17.11 -10.76 6.46
CA VAL A 186 16.61 -11.07 7.82
C VAL A 186 17.28 -12.30 8.39
N SER A 187 17.09 -12.56 9.69
CA SER A 187 17.60 -13.78 10.32
C SER A 187 16.99 -15.05 9.68
N THR A 188 17.76 -16.13 9.62
CA THR A 188 17.32 -17.38 8.98
C THR A 188 16.02 -17.94 9.58
N SER A 189 15.83 -17.82 10.89
CA SER A 189 14.60 -18.25 11.56
C SER A 189 13.40 -17.42 11.16
N LEU A 190 13.56 -16.10 11.06
CA LEU A 190 12.51 -15.19 10.62
C LEU A 190 12.18 -15.40 9.13
N ALA A 191 13.21 -15.54 8.29
CA ALA A 191 13.03 -15.80 6.85
C ALA A 191 12.20 -17.07 6.62
N SER A 192 12.53 -18.18 7.32
CA SER A 192 11.76 -19.42 7.21
C SER A 192 10.31 -19.24 7.65
N HIS A 193 10.08 -18.57 8.77
CA HIS A 193 8.74 -18.36 9.32
C HIS A 193 7.88 -17.47 8.40
N ILE A 194 8.41 -16.35 7.90
CA ILE A 194 7.72 -15.47 6.96
C ILE A 194 7.43 -16.19 5.64
N THR A 195 8.38 -17.01 5.15
CA THR A 195 8.18 -17.83 3.95
C THR A 195 6.99 -18.76 4.12
N ASP A 196 6.87 -19.42 5.27
CA ASP A 196 5.74 -20.33 5.53
C ASP A 196 4.41 -19.57 5.56
N ILE A 197 4.35 -18.40 6.20
CA ILE A 197 3.16 -17.52 6.21
C ILE A 197 2.80 -17.04 4.79
N ALA A 198 3.80 -16.63 4.01
CA ALA A 198 3.59 -16.13 2.65
C ALA A 198 3.07 -17.23 1.71
N LEU A 199 3.61 -18.44 1.81
CA LEU A 199 3.16 -19.59 1.03
C LEU A 199 1.73 -20.01 1.42
N GLU A 200 1.41 -20.01 2.71
CA GLU A 200 0.05 -20.28 3.18
C GLU A 200 -0.94 -19.24 2.66
N ALA A 201 -0.60 -17.96 2.77
CA ALA A 201 -1.43 -16.87 2.25
C ALA A 201 -1.63 -16.96 0.73
N ALA A 202 -0.56 -17.19 -0.02
CA ALA A 202 -0.61 -17.33 -1.47
C ALA A 202 -1.43 -18.58 -1.88
N GLY A 203 -1.29 -19.69 -1.15
CA GLY A 203 -2.08 -20.90 -1.36
C GLY A 203 -3.57 -20.64 -1.23
N ILE A 204 -4.01 -20.02 -0.12
CA ILE A 204 -5.42 -19.70 0.12
C ILE A 204 -5.96 -18.76 -0.98
N LEU A 205 -5.21 -17.73 -1.36
CA LEU A 205 -5.65 -16.76 -2.36
C LEU A 205 -5.68 -17.34 -3.78
N SER A 206 -4.79 -18.27 -4.11
CA SER A 206 -4.74 -18.89 -5.45
C SER A 206 -5.85 -19.91 -5.71
N GLU A 207 -6.40 -20.53 -4.66
CA GLU A 207 -7.51 -21.46 -4.79
C GLU A 207 -8.82 -20.79 -5.19
N GLU A 208 -8.98 -19.49 -4.89
CA GLU A 208 -10.24 -18.76 -5.11
C GLU A 208 -10.39 -18.19 -6.52
N GLU A 209 -9.32 -17.84 -7.19
CA GLU A 209 -9.36 -17.25 -8.54
C GLU A 209 -8.22 -17.81 -9.37
N GLY A 210 -8.52 -18.57 -10.39
CA GLY A 210 -7.54 -19.06 -11.37
C GLY A 210 -6.90 -17.94 -12.21
N GLY A 211 -6.43 -16.87 -11.59
CA GLY A 211 -5.90 -15.67 -12.23
C GLY A 211 -4.55 -15.20 -11.68
N ASP A 212 -3.75 -14.63 -12.57
CA ASP A 212 -2.39 -14.17 -12.34
C ASP A 212 -2.27 -12.91 -11.45
N ASP A 213 -3.37 -12.24 -11.11
CA ASP A 213 -3.41 -11.04 -10.27
C ASP A 213 -3.94 -11.33 -8.87
N LEU A 214 -3.07 -11.88 -8.02
CA LEU A 214 -3.29 -11.87 -6.58
C LEU A 214 -3.31 -10.41 -6.08
N GLU A 215 -4.49 -9.83 -5.97
CA GLU A 215 -4.65 -8.46 -5.47
C GLU A 215 -4.08 -8.35 -4.07
N ARG A 216 -2.93 -7.70 -3.93
CA ARG A 216 -2.28 -7.38 -2.65
C ARG A 216 -3.22 -6.68 -1.66
N LEU A 217 -4.32 -6.11 -2.14
CA LEU A 217 -5.39 -5.50 -1.35
C LEU A 217 -6.17 -6.50 -0.49
N ARG A 218 -6.07 -7.80 -0.77
CA ARG A 218 -6.74 -8.86 0.01
C ARG A 218 -6.00 -9.25 1.26
N VAL A 219 -4.75 -8.83 1.42
CA VAL A 219 -3.94 -9.14 2.59
C VAL A 219 -3.74 -7.88 3.42
N LYS A 220 -4.45 -7.79 4.54
CA LYS A 220 -4.23 -6.73 5.53
C LYS A 220 -2.94 -7.03 6.29
N ARG A 221 -2.11 -6.02 6.42
CA ARG A 221 -0.90 -6.05 7.24
C ARG A 221 -1.19 -5.35 8.56
N LEU A 222 -1.00 -6.06 9.67
CA LEU A 222 -1.25 -5.54 11.00
C LEU A 222 0.01 -5.66 11.86
N GLU A 223 0.53 -4.53 12.28
CA GLU A 223 1.62 -4.48 13.24
C GLU A 223 1.08 -4.56 14.67
N VAL A 224 1.60 -5.51 15.45
CA VAL A 224 1.22 -5.69 16.84
C VAL A 224 2.47 -5.73 17.72
N GLY A 225 2.62 -4.76 18.60
CA GLY A 225 3.76 -4.65 19.49
C GLY A 225 3.91 -5.84 20.45
N GLY A 226 5.14 -6.08 20.92
CA GLY A 226 5.47 -7.15 21.87
C GLY A 226 5.52 -8.54 21.22
N GLY A 227 6.06 -9.50 21.96
CA GLY A 227 6.34 -10.83 21.46
C GLY A 227 7.60 -10.91 20.58
N LEU A 228 7.87 -12.09 20.05
CA LEU A 228 8.96 -12.35 19.11
C LEU A 228 8.47 -12.16 17.68
N SER A 229 9.37 -11.89 16.75
CA SER A 229 9.03 -11.84 15.32
C SER A 229 8.49 -13.17 14.77
N THR A 230 8.90 -14.28 15.38
CA THR A 230 8.39 -15.64 15.11
C THR A 230 6.97 -15.90 15.65
N ASP A 231 6.40 -14.98 16.44
CA ASP A 231 5.00 -15.04 16.86
C ASP A 231 4.04 -14.38 15.82
N SER A 232 4.59 -13.91 14.71
CA SER A 232 3.82 -13.43 13.58
C SER A 232 2.95 -14.56 13.02
N SER A 233 1.74 -14.25 12.57
CA SER A 233 0.79 -15.29 12.17
C SER A 233 -0.16 -14.81 11.07
N LEU A 234 -0.69 -15.78 10.31
CA LEU A 234 -1.76 -15.56 9.36
C LEU A 234 -3.12 -15.73 10.05
N VAL A 235 -4.00 -14.79 9.86
CA VAL A 235 -5.39 -14.82 10.34
C VAL A 235 -6.33 -14.81 9.15
N ASN A 236 -7.17 -15.84 9.05
CA ASN A 236 -8.23 -15.87 8.06
C ASN A 236 -9.34 -14.90 8.49
N GLY A 237 -9.58 -13.85 7.69
CA GLY A 237 -10.49 -12.76 7.97
C GLY A 237 -9.78 -11.43 8.24
N LEU A 238 -10.55 -10.43 8.64
CA LEU A 238 -10.02 -9.10 9.00
C LEU A 238 -9.74 -9.02 10.50
N MET A 239 -8.48 -8.76 10.85
CA MET A 239 -8.07 -8.39 12.20
C MET A 239 -7.60 -6.93 12.24
N ILE A 240 -8.10 -6.17 13.22
CA ILE A 240 -7.83 -4.73 13.37
C ILE A 240 -7.68 -4.34 14.83
N ALA A 241 -6.92 -3.28 15.09
CA ALA A 241 -6.76 -2.69 16.43
C ALA A 241 -7.96 -1.78 16.77
N LYS A 242 -9.13 -2.37 16.98
CA LYS A 242 -10.37 -1.69 17.34
C LYS A 242 -11.10 -2.49 18.43
N SER A 243 -11.82 -1.78 19.28
CA SER A 243 -12.74 -2.36 20.27
C SER A 243 -14.17 -1.97 19.93
N ARG A 244 -15.12 -2.77 20.37
CA ARG A 244 -16.54 -2.39 20.32
C ARG A 244 -16.79 -1.09 21.08
N VAL A 245 -17.79 -0.35 20.67
CA VAL A 245 -18.08 0.97 21.26
C VAL A 245 -18.73 0.84 22.61
N ASP A 246 -19.61 -0.16 22.77
CA ASP A 246 -20.28 -0.46 24.03
C ASP A 246 -19.77 -1.77 24.63
N MET A 247 -19.28 -1.69 25.88
CA MET A 247 -18.78 -2.83 26.64
C MET A 247 -19.89 -3.75 27.18
N GLY A 248 -21.14 -3.34 27.09
CA GLY A 248 -22.30 -4.15 27.43
C GLY A 248 -22.59 -5.28 26.44
N THR A 249 -22.09 -5.16 25.21
CA THR A 249 -22.22 -6.21 24.19
C THR A 249 -21.14 -7.30 24.38
N PRO A 250 -21.38 -8.56 23.95
CA PRO A 250 -20.45 -9.66 24.13
C PRO A 250 -19.08 -9.41 23.46
N GLU A 251 -17.98 -9.94 24.02
CA GLU A 251 -16.61 -9.87 23.42
C GLU A 251 -16.45 -10.79 22.21
N ALA A 252 -17.23 -11.84 22.14
CA ALA A 252 -17.25 -12.76 21.04
C ALA A 252 -18.69 -13.11 20.68
N SER A 253 -18.94 -13.31 19.40
CA SER A 253 -20.21 -13.83 18.89
C SER A 253 -19.94 -14.87 17.80
N GLY A 254 -20.86 -15.82 17.69
CA GLY A 254 -20.98 -16.65 16.49
C GLY A 254 -21.40 -15.81 15.29
N GLY A 255 -21.81 -16.45 14.22
CA GLY A 255 -22.27 -15.77 13.02
C GLY A 255 -23.50 -14.89 13.23
N GLY A 256 -23.70 -13.97 12.29
CA GLY A 256 -24.83 -13.04 12.29
C GLY A 256 -24.83 -12.14 11.07
N THR A 257 -25.73 -11.18 11.07
CA THR A 257 -25.91 -10.21 9.98
C THR A 257 -25.09 -8.96 10.24
N ILE A 258 -24.36 -8.50 9.21
CA ILE A 258 -23.53 -7.31 9.27
C ILE A 258 -24.02 -6.21 8.35
N ALA A 259 -23.99 -4.97 8.81
CA ALA A 259 -24.18 -3.77 8.02
C ALA A 259 -22.91 -2.91 8.04
N ILE A 260 -22.54 -2.33 6.89
CA ILE A 260 -21.34 -1.51 6.70
C ILE A 260 -21.75 -0.11 6.24
N ILE A 261 -21.40 0.93 7.02
CA ILE A 261 -21.75 2.32 6.73
C ILE A 261 -20.49 3.12 6.38
N ASP A 262 -20.47 3.69 5.16
CA ASP A 262 -19.49 4.68 4.71
C ASP A 262 -19.96 6.09 5.10
N GLY A 263 -19.90 6.40 6.38
CA GLY A 263 -20.36 7.65 6.98
C GLY A 263 -20.35 7.57 8.49
N GLY A 264 -20.98 8.55 9.16
CA GLY A 264 -21.12 8.62 10.60
C GLY A 264 -22.59 8.44 11.04
N LEU A 265 -22.78 8.04 12.28
CA LEU A 265 -24.05 8.11 13.00
C LEU A 265 -23.98 9.22 14.06
N GLU A 266 -23.62 10.40 13.60
CA GLU A 266 -23.56 11.61 14.41
C GLU A 266 -24.70 12.55 14.01
N ASN A 267 -25.01 13.49 14.89
CA ASN A 267 -25.87 14.60 14.51
C ASN A 267 -25.24 15.32 13.33
N ALA A 268 -25.96 15.44 12.23
CA ALA A 268 -25.46 16.04 11.01
C ALA A 268 -24.86 17.42 11.32
N LYS A 269 -23.52 17.52 11.27
CA LYS A 269 -22.88 18.81 11.11
C LYS A 269 -23.31 19.31 9.74
N LEU A 270 -23.85 20.51 9.70
CA LEU A 270 -24.18 21.15 8.42
C LEU A 270 -22.92 21.15 7.57
N GLU A 271 -22.96 20.51 6.42
CA GLU A 271 -21.86 20.46 5.43
C GLU A 271 -21.55 21.83 4.80
N MET A 272 -22.31 22.86 5.15
CA MET A 272 -22.08 24.25 4.79
C MET A 272 -21.69 25.03 6.05
N GLU A 273 -20.71 25.89 5.96
CA GLU A 273 -20.45 27.00 6.90
C GLU A 273 -21.65 27.99 6.88
N ALA A 274 -22.81 27.51 7.28
CA ALA A 274 -23.97 28.34 7.53
C ALA A 274 -23.98 28.67 9.02
N GLU A 275 -23.58 29.86 9.38
CA GLU A 275 -23.91 30.44 10.68
C GLU A 275 -25.43 30.47 10.79
N ILE A 276 -26.01 29.53 11.52
CA ILE A 276 -27.43 29.63 11.89
C ILE A 276 -27.49 30.55 13.08
N GLU A 277 -27.91 31.79 12.85
CA GLU A 277 -28.32 32.70 13.92
C GLU A 277 -29.51 32.09 14.65
N VAL A 278 -29.25 31.46 15.79
CA VAL A 278 -30.31 30.90 16.62
C VAL A 278 -30.92 31.98 17.46
N SER A 279 -32.03 32.53 16.97
CA SER A 279 -32.74 33.66 17.59
C SER A 279 -33.54 33.30 18.84
N SER A 280 -33.69 32.01 19.21
CA SER A 280 -34.31 31.58 20.44
C SER A 280 -33.92 30.14 20.89
N PRO A 281 -33.91 29.87 22.25
CA PRO A 281 -33.63 28.53 22.78
C PRO A 281 -34.58 27.44 22.30
N GLY A 282 -35.81 27.78 21.93
CA GLY A 282 -36.78 26.81 21.42
C GLY A 282 -36.45 26.27 20.03
N VAL A 283 -35.80 27.05 19.17
CA VAL A 283 -35.36 26.61 17.83
C VAL A 283 -34.25 25.60 17.95
N LEU A 284 -33.32 25.81 18.86
CA LEU A 284 -32.21 24.89 19.10
C LEU A 284 -32.71 23.50 19.58
N ARG A 285 -33.68 23.50 20.52
CA ARG A 285 -34.33 22.25 20.96
C ARG A 285 -35.02 21.53 19.82
N GLY A 286 -35.74 22.24 18.97
CA GLY A 286 -36.43 21.64 17.85
C GLY A 286 -35.47 21.03 16.80
N PHE A 287 -34.27 21.58 16.60
CA PHE A 287 -33.25 20.97 15.76
C PHE A 287 -32.69 19.69 16.41
N HIS A 288 -32.39 19.74 17.69
CA HIS A 288 -31.89 18.57 18.43
C HIS A 288 -32.91 17.42 18.45
N GLU A 289 -34.17 17.71 18.71
CA GLU A 289 -35.24 16.71 18.68
C GLU A 289 -35.43 16.06 17.30
N ARG A 290 -35.31 16.84 16.21
CA ARG A 290 -35.37 16.31 14.84
C ARG A 290 -34.16 15.45 14.51
N ALA A 291 -32.97 15.84 14.94
CA ALA A 291 -31.74 15.07 14.75
C ALA A 291 -31.82 13.72 15.47
N LEU A 292 -32.28 13.74 16.74
CA LEU A 292 -32.52 12.51 17.51
C LEU A 292 -33.60 11.63 16.88
N ALA A 293 -34.68 12.21 16.38
CA ALA A 293 -35.74 11.44 15.73
C ALA A 293 -35.24 10.77 14.43
N LYS A 294 -34.40 11.47 13.65
CA LYS A 294 -33.76 10.90 12.45
C LYS A 294 -32.82 9.75 12.82
N LEU A 295 -32.00 9.96 13.84
CA LEU A 295 -31.06 8.95 14.35
C LEU A 295 -31.81 7.70 14.83
N LYS A 296 -32.84 7.89 15.66
CA LYS A 296 -33.69 6.81 16.15
C LYS A 296 -34.32 6.03 15.00
N LYS A 297 -34.84 6.73 13.98
CA LYS A 297 -35.39 6.07 12.78
C LYS A 297 -34.37 5.20 12.07
N SER A 298 -33.11 5.63 11.97
CA SER A 298 -32.04 4.84 11.37
C SER A 298 -31.71 3.61 12.21
N VAL A 299 -31.63 3.75 13.52
CA VAL A 299 -31.35 2.62 14.43
C VAL A 299 -32.51 1.61 14.44
N ASP A 300 -33.76 2.08 14.58
CA ASP A 300 -34.94 1.24 14.55
C ASP A 300 -35.05 0.47 13.20
N HIS A 301 -34.65 1.12 12.11
CA HIS A 301 -34.62 0.48 10.80
C HIS A 301 -33.57 -0.63 10.71
N LEU A 302 -32.33 -0.37 11.13
CA LEU A 302 -31.27 -1.40 11.17
C LEU A 302 -31.67 -2.57 12.09
N SER A 303 -32.26 -2.29 13.24
CA SER A 303 -32.78 -3.32 14.15
C SER A 303 -33.90 -4.15 13.49
N SER A 304 -34.81 -3.50 12.75
CA SER A 304 -35.90 -4.20 12.03
C SER A 304 -35.38 -5.10 10.90
N LEU A 305 -34.21 -4.82 10.35
CA LEU A 305 -33.53 -5.65 9.36
C LEU A 305 -32.75 -6.82 9.99
N GLY A 306 -32.67 -6.90 11.32
CA GLY A 306 -31.98 -7.97 12.04
C GLY A 306 -30.45 -7.83 11.98
N VAL A 307 -29.92 -6.62 12.03
CA VAL A 307 -28.46 -6.36 12.07
C VAL A 307 -27.91 -6.72 13.44
N ASP A 308 -26.92 -7.62 13.50
CA ASP A 308 -26.21 -8.01 14.73
C ASP A 308 -24.91 -7.23 14.91
N LEU A 309 -24.26 -6.88 13.80
CA LEU A 309 -22.97 -6.20 13.78
C LEU A 309 -23.02 -4.97 12.86
N LEU A 310 -22.67 -3.82 13.40
CA LEU A 310 -22.62 -2.57 12.67
C LEU A 310 -21.20 -2.02 12.62
N ILE A 311 -20.70 -1.78 11.41
CA ILE A 311 -19.40 -1.17 11.15
C ILE A 311 -19.59 0.22 10.55
N VAL A 312 -19.00 1.24 11.16
CA VAL A 312 -19.14 2.63 10.76
C VAL A 312 -17.76 3.24 10.47
N ARG A 313 -17.61 3.93 9.33
CA ARG A 313 -16.35 4.57 8.98
C ARG A 313 -16.00 5.72 9.92
N ASP A 314 -16.95 6.58 10.19
CA ASP A 314 -16.72 7.82 10.94
C ASP A 314 -17.12 7.66 12.43
N GLY A 315 -17.50 8.75 13.07
CA GLY A 315 -17.93 8.77 14.45
C GLY A 315 -19.38 8.30 14.66
N ILE A 316 -19.68 8.00 15.89
CA ILE A 316 -21.03 7.65 16.36
C ILE A 316 -21.30 8.49 17.61
N SER A 317 -22.46 9.16 17.67
CA SER A 317 -22.83 9.94 18.85
C SER A 317 -23.18 9.03 20.04
N GLU A 318 -23.09 9.55 21.27
CA GLU A 318 -23.37 8.78 22.47
C GLU A 318 -24.84 8.31 22.53
N GLU A 319 -25.75 9.14 22.02
CA GLU A 319 -27.17 8.79 21.91
C GLU A 319 -27.38 7.61 20.94
N ALA A 320 -26.65 7.61 19.80
CA ALA A 320 -26.71 6.48 18.86
C ALA A 320 -26.14 5.20 19.47
N ILE A 321 -25.05 5.30 20.21
CA ILE A 321 -24.42 4.16 20.89
C ILE A 321 -25.43 3.53 21.87
N SER A 322 -26.09 4.33 22.69
CA SER A 322 -27.09 3.84 23.63
C SER A 322 -28.25 3.14 22.91
N MET A 323 -28.80 3.74 21.86
CA MET A 323 -29.89 3.15 21.08
C MET A 323 -29.49 1.84 20.39
N LEU A 324 -28.28 1.76 19.86
CA LEU A 324 -27.74 0.56 19.21
C LEU A 324 -27.53 -0.57 20.23
N SER A 325 -26.98 -0.22 21.39
CA SER A 325 -26.77 -1.17 22.48
C SER A 325 -28.11 -1.70 23.02
N ASP A 326 -29.10 -0.84 23.24
CA ASP A 326 -30.47 -1.23 23.69
C ASP A 326 -31.13 -2.16 22.63
N SER A 327 -30.78 -2.02 21.38
CA SER A 327 -31.23 -2.90 20.27
C SER A 327 -30.40 -4.19 20.11
N GLY A 328 -29.36 -4.39 20.93
CA GLY A 328 -28.47 -5.56 20.89
C GLY A 328 -27.49 -5.56 19.73
N ILE A 329 -27.31 -4.44 19.03
CA ILE A 329 -26.42 -4.32 17.88
C ILE A 329 -25.00 -4.02 18.36
N THR A 330 -24.06 -4.95 18.15
CA THR A 330 -22.65 -4.70 18.41
C THR A 330 -22.07 -3.74 17.38
N THR A 331 -21.41 -2.69 17.84
CA THR A 331 -21.02 -1.60 16.95
C THR A 331 -19.55 -1.25 17.07
N TYR A 332 -18.92 -0.97 15.91
CA TYR A 332 -17.56 -0.47 15.80
C TYR A 332 -17.53 0.82 14.99
N ARG A 333 -16.61 1.72 15.31
CA ARG A 333 -16.48 3.03 14.65
C ARG A 333 -15.05 3.32 14.19
N ARG A 334 -14.90 4.37 13.36
CA ARG A 334 -13.61 4.89 12.85
C ARG A 334 -12.83 3.85 12.07
N PHE A 335 -13.50 3.14 11.17
CA PHE A 335 -12.86 2.24 10.23
C PHE A 335 -12.24 2.98 9.06
N GLU A 336 -11.14 2.48 8.57
CA GLU A 336 -10.58 2.95 7.32
C GLU A 336 -11.40 2.42 6.14
N ARG A 337 -11.42 3.17 5.04
CA ARG A 337 -12.18 2.78 3.85
C ARG A 337 -11.72 1.41 3.31
N GLY A 338 -10.41 1.16 3.28
CA GLY A 338 -9.87 -0.14 2.85
C GLY A 338 -10.36 -1.31 3.71
N ASP A 339 -10.54 -1.11 5.03
CA ASP A 339 -11.08 -2.14 5.91
C ASP A 339 -12.56 -2.42 5.65
N LEU A 340 -13.34 -1.37 5.29
CA LEU A 340 -14.73 -1.55 4.86
C LEU A 340 -14.83 -2.36 3.56
N GLU A 341 -13.94 -2.11 2.59
CA GLU A 341 -13.88 -2.83 1.33
C GLU A 341 -13.53 -4.31 1.54
N ILE A 342 -12.60 -4.60 2.46
CA ILE A 342 -12.26 -5.96 2.87
C ILE A 342 -13.49 -6.64 3.52
N LEU A 343 -14.13 -5.98 4.49
CA LEU A 343 -15.33 -6.52 5.15
C LEU A 343 -16.47 -6.76 4.16
N SER A 344 -16.72 -5.80 3.25
CA SER A 344 -17.72 -5.95 2.19
C SER A 344 -17.49 -7.23 1.38
N ARG A 345 -16.24 -7.49 1.02
CA ARG A 345 -15.86 -8.67 0.23
C ARG A 345 -16.06 -9.98 0.99
N ILE A 346 -15.56 -10.08 2.24
CA ILE A 346 -15.63 -11.36 2.99
C ILE A 346 -17.02 -11.66 3.54
N THR A 347 -17.89 -10.67 3.67
CA THR A 347 -19.24 -10.84 4.23
C THR A 347 -20.34 -10.73 3.21
N GLY A 348 -20.04 -10.30 1.98
CA GLY A 348 -21.03 -10.02 0.94
C GLY A 348 -21.86 -8.74 1.19
N ALA A 349 -21.59 -7.99 2.27
CA ALA A 349 -22.30 -6.76 2.57
C ALA A 349 -21.97 -5.66 1.57
N ARG A 350 -22.97 -4.88 1.17
CA ARG A 350 -22.74 -3.64 0.41
C ARG A 350 -22.42 -2.48 1.35
N ILE A 351 -21.53 -1.61 0.92
CA ILE A 351 -21.20 -0.40 1.69
C ILE A 351 -22.28 0.65 1.44
N ILE A 352 -23.06 0.99 2.47
CA ILE A 352 -24.17 1.94 2.42
C ILE A 352 -23.78 3.30 3.01
N ARG A 353 -24.34 4.38 2.47
CA ARG A 353 -24.11 5.75 2.99
C ARG A 353 -25.21 6.21 3.91
N ASP A 354 -26.46 5.82 3.63
CA ASP A 354 -27.64 6.24 4.40
C ASP A 354 -28.28 5.03 5.07
N PRO A 355 -28.09 4.82 6.38
CA PRO A 355 -28.62 3.67 7.10
C PRO A 355 -30.15 3.60 7.10
N ALA A 356 -30.85 4.75 6.92
CA ALA A 356 -32.30 4.78 6.85
C ALA A 356 -32.86 4.21 5.52
N ARG A 357 -32.00 3.98 4.53
CA ARG A 357 -32.35 3.40 3.22
C ARG A 357 -31.78 2.02 3.01
N ALA A 358 -31.12 1.45 4.00
CA ALA A 358 -30.61 0.10 3.93
C ALA A 358 -31.72 -0.90 3.58
N SER A 359 -31.40 -1.90 2.79
CA SER A 359 -32.28 -3.01 2.47
C SER A 359 -31.65 -4.33 2.91
N GLY A 360 -32.43 -5.41 2.95
CA GLY A 360 -31.88 -6.73 3.25
C GLY A 360 -30.80 -7.21 2.25
N GLU A 361 -30.82 -6.72 1.02
CA GLU A 361 -29.80 -7.02 0.00
C GLU A 361 -28.45 -6.30 0.23
N ASP A 362 -28.43 -5.30 1.09
CA ASP A 362 -27.22 -4.56 1.44
C ASP A 362 -26.49 -5.18 2.63
N LEU A 363 -27.15 -6.12 3.31
CA LEU A 363 -26.58 -6.79 4.47
C LEU A 363 -25.73 -7.99 4.05
N GLY A 364 -24.67 -8.25 4.82
CA GLY A 364 -23.82 -9.42 4.67
C GLY A 364 -23.93 -10.38 5.85
N VAL A 365 -23.15 -11.46 5.78
CA VAL A 365 -23.07 -12.46 6.84
C VAL A 365 -21.65 -12.60 7.33
N PHE A 366 -21.45 -12.48 8.64
CA PHE A 366 -20.20 -12.84 9.28
C PHE A 366 -20.34 -14.19 10.01
N THR A 367 -19.27 -14.97 10.06
CA THR A 367 -19.28 -16.31 10.66
C THR A 367 -18.82 -16.30 12.12
N SER A 368 -17.94 -15.36 12.47
CA SER A 368 -17.50 -15.17 13.84
C SER A 368 -16.88 -13.79 14.04
N ARG A 369 -17.01 -13.28 15.24
CA ARG A 369 -16.35 -12.08 15.73
C ARG A 369 -15.76 -12.37 17.11
N LYS A 370 -14.49 -11.95 17.31
CA LYS A 370 -13.80 -12.13 18.58
C LYS A 370 -12.93 -10.91 18.87
N GLU A 371 -12.97 -10.45 20.12
CA GLU A 371 -12.02 -9.48 20.64
C GLU A 371 -10.98 -10.18 21.50
N GLU A 372 -9.73 -9.73 21.39
CA GLU A 372 -8.63 -10.17 22.24
C GLU A 372 -7.67 -9.02 22.54
N SER A 373 -7.14 -9.00 23.73
CA SER A 373 -6.14 -7.99 24.11
C SER A 373 -4.73 -8.54 23.86
N ILE A 374 -3.98 -7.87 22.98
CA ILE A 374 -2.61 -8.21 22.68
C ILE A 374 -1.74 -7.00 22.98
N ALA A 375 -0.73 -7.16 23.83
CA ALA A 375 0.15 -6.09 24.28
C ALA A 375 -0.60 -4.84 24.83
N GLY A 376 -1.75 -5.06 25.49
CA GLY A 376 -2.55 -3.98 26.07
C GLY A 376 -3.45 -3.23 25.08
N VAL A 377 -3.48 -3.65 23.82
CA VAL A 377 -4.36 -3.10 22.78
C VAL A 377 -5.41 -4.15 22.42
N THR A 378 -6.68 -3.74 22.40
CA THR A 378 -7.77 -4.62 21.97
C THR A 378 -7.79 -4.73 20.45
N HIS A 379 -7.78 -5.97 19.98
CA HIS A 379 -7.88 -6.32 18.56
C HIS A 379 -9.16 -7.09 18.31
N THR A 380 -9.84 -6.74 17.24
CA THR A 380 -11.06 -7.44 16.80
C THR A 380 -10.77 -8.22 15.54
N THR A 381 -11.11 -9.51 15.56
CA THR A 381 -11.09 -10.39 14.38
C THR A 381 -12.52 -10.63 13.93
N ILE A 382 -12.80 -10.36 12.64
CA ILE A 382 -14.09 -10.63 11.99
C ILE A 382 -13.83 -11.58 10.84
N LYS A 383 -14.56 -12.72 10.84
CA LYS A 383 -14.52 -13.70 9.76
C LYS A 383 -15.83 -13.63 8.97
N GLY A 384 -15.72 -13.63 7.66
CA GLY A 384 -16.87 -13.65 6.77
C GLY A 384 -17.32 -15.06 6.39
N SER A 385 -18.39 -15.16 5.64
CA SER A 385 -18.87 -16.39 5.01
C SER A 385 -18.10 -16.70 3.73
N GLU A 386 -17.55 -15.68 3.09
CA GLU A 386 -16.75 -15.81 1.89
C GLU A 386 -15.27 -15.78 2.25
N MET A 387 -14.47 -16.63 1.60
CA MET A 387 -13.02 -16.53 1.66
C MET A 387 -12.59 -15.37 0.78
N GLY A 388 -11.43 -14.78 0.98
CA GLY A 388 -10.94 -13.71 0.09
C GLY A 388 -10.27 -12.54 0.76
N ALA A 389 -10.11 -12.58 2.09
CA ALA A 389 -9.23 -11.63 2.78
C ALA A 389 -8.52 -12.30 3.94
N LEU A 390 -7.26 -11.98 4.05
CA LEU A 390 -6.35 -12.48 5.07
C LEU A 390 -5.74 -11.31 5.84
N THR A 391 -5.41 -11.52 7.10
CA THR A 391 -4.61 -10.56 7.88
C THR A 391 -3.33 -11.23 8.31
N VAL A 392 -2.19 -10.65 7.94
CA VAL A 392 -0.89 -11.03 8.48
C VAL A 392 -0.59 -10.13 9.67
N VAL A 393 -0.41 -10.75 10.83
CA VAL A 393 -0.07 -10.08 12.08
C VAL A 393 1.43 -10.15 12.27
N PHE A 394 2.10 -9.00 12.17
CA PHE A 394 3.54 -8.89 12.39
C PHE A 394 3.83 -8.55 13.85
N ARG A 395 4.59 -9.44 14.52
CA ARG A 395 4.99 -9.29 15.92
C ARG A 395 6.44 -8.84 16.00
N GLY A 396 6.78 -8.21 17.11
CA GLY A 396 8.16 -7.81 17.38
C GLY A 396 8.26 -6.77 18.48
N THR A 397 9.39 -6.76 19.18
CA THR A 397 9.66 -5.85 20.31
C THR A 397 9.87 -4.40 19.87
N SER A 398 10.41 -4.17 18.66
CA SER A 398 10.63 -2.83 18.12
C SER A 398 9.83 -2.61 16.82
N PRO A 399 9.50 -1.35 16.50
CA PRO A 399 8.87 -1.00 15.22
C PRO A 399 9.71 -1.47 14.02
N GLN A 400 11.03 -1.28 14.07
CA GLN A 400 11.95 -1.64 12.99
C GLN A 400 11.89 -3.14 12.64
N ILE A 401 11.83 -4.01 13.67
CA ILE A 401 11.70 -5.46 13.46
C ILE A 401 10.36 -5.80 12.77
N ARG A 402 9.28 -5.13 13.14
CA ARG A 402 7.96 -5.35 12.53
C ARG A 402 7.92 -4.86 11.09
N GLU A 403 8.45 -3.66 10.83
CA GLU A 403 8.56 -3.10 9.47
C GLU A 403 9.41 -3.99 8.56
N GLU A 404 10.55 -4.51 9.06
CA GLU A 404 11.40 -5.42 8.29
C GLU A 404 10.72 -6.77 8.03
N SER A 405 9.97 -7.28 9.02
CA SER A 405 9.15 -8.48 8.84
C SER A 405 8.05 -8.29 7.78
N MET A 406 7.39 -7.14 7.80
CA MET A 406 6.37 -6.78 6.83
C MET A 406 6.95 -6.63 5.41
N ARG A 407 8.10 -5.94 5.29
CA ARG A 407 8.80 -5.78 4.02
C ARG A 407 9.27 -7.13 3.45
N SER A 408 9.71 -8.03 4.32
CA SER A 408 10.13 -9.37 3.93
C SER A 408 8.99 -10.27 3.48
N PHE A 409 7.77 -10.00 3.95
CA PHE A 409 6.56 -10.69 3.52
C PHE A 409 6.10 -10.20 2.14
N ASP A 410 6.19 -8.89 1.86
CA ASP A 410 5.81 -8.26 0.60
C ASP A 410 6.73 -8.64 -0.56
#